data_e30c57824764b40c6e4ed2ab60c21918
#
_entry.id   e30c57824764b40c6e4ed2ab60c21918
#
_cell.length_a   1.000
_cell.length_b   1.000
_cell.length_c   1.000
_cell.angle_alpha   90.00
_cell.angle_beta   90.00
_cell.angle_gamma   90.00
#
_symmetry.space_group_name_H-M   'P 1'
#
loop_
_entity.id
_entity.type
_entity.pdbx_description
1 polymer ?
#
loop_
_entity_poly.entity_id
_entity_poly.type
_entity_poly.pdbx_seq_one_letter_code
_entity_poly.pdbx_strand_id
1 'polypeptide(L)'
;MYTFDRTDVWSKHSIMRKSFQPFDNPLGQKGEKCFMELSEKQRKALKRSNAENREITREAIQGALFQLLERMPYAEIRPTDIIRRAGVSRSSFYHNYRSKDDIIIERLDLPIRSFRDCLSDDLGDSWEKLFDLVRQNQSSLLALEQAGLSSVLLDRMNELLPDTEDKYRMALWYGMIYNAIIVWLRGGMREEPKELSAIIVAGMDHLWKTNK
;
A
#
# COMPACT_ATOMS: atom_id res chain seq x y z
N MET A 1 1.89 31.61 -17.39
CA MET A 1 3.06 30.84 -17.82
C MET A 1 3.90 30.59 -16.57
N TYR A 2 3.51 29.59 -15.76
CA TYR A 2 4.22 29.20 -14.56
C TYR A 2 4.78 27.79 -14.80
N THR A 3 6.08 27.73 -15.02
CA THR A 3 6.84 26.48 -15.10
C THR A 3 7.08 25.99 -13.67
N PHE A 4 6.44 24.90 -13.30
CA PHE A 4 6.67 24.22 -12.02
C PHE A 4 7.86 23.26 -12.21
N ASP A 5 9.02 23.64 -11.65
CA ASP A 5 10.23 22.85 -11.70
C ASP A 5 10.16 21.71 -10.68
N ARG A 6 10.15 20.45 -11.18
CA ARG A 6 10.02 19.22 -10.40
C ARG A 6 11.30 18.80 -9.66
N THR A 7 12.39 19.53 -9.82
CA THR A 7 13.68 19.17 -9.19
C THR A 7 13.78 19.53 -7.72
N ASP A 8 12.88 20.39 -7.20
CA ASP A 8 12.96 20.92 -5.84
C ASP A 8 12.34 20.05 -4.74
N VAL A 9 11.60 19.00 -5.08
CA VAL A 9 10.91 18.15 -4.08
C VAL A 9 11.85 17.14 -3.42
N TRP A 10 12.98 16.82 -4.05
CA TRP A 10 13.92 15.81 -3.54
C TRP A 10 15.15 16.39 -2.83
N SER A 11 15.40 17.70 -2.93
CA SER A 11 16.59 18.33 -2.32
C SER A 11 16.44 18.70 -0.84
N LYS A 12 15.23 18.71 -0.28
CA LYS A 12 14.98 19.14 1.11
C LYS A 12 15.19 18.07 2.19
N HIS A 13 15.60 16.85 1.82
CA HIS A 13 15.93 15.79 2.80
C HIS A 13 17.42 15.69 3.14
N SER A 14 18.24 16.67 2.71
CA SER A 14 19.69 16.65 2.94
C SER A 14 20.16 17.55 4.09
N ILE A 15 19.29 18.13 4.89
CA ILE A 15 19.68 18.97 6.02
C ILE A 15 19.27 18.28 7.32
N MET A 16 20.09 17.38 7.79
CA MET A 16 20.38 17.09 9.20
C MET A 16 21.44 15.96 9.33
N ARG A 17 22.59 16.15 8.69
CA ARG A 17 23.81 15.55 9.21
C ARG A 17 24.49 16.59 10.10
N LYS A 18 23.94 16.84 11.28
CA LYS A 18 24.72 17.46 12.33
C LYS A 18 25.66 16.39 12.92
N SER A 19 26.91 16.64 12.69
CA SER A 19 28.11 16.09 13.28
C SER A 19 27.88 15.56 14.71
N PHE A 20 27.85 14.25 14.82
CA PHE A 20 28.11 13.58 16.11
C PHE A 20 29.62 13.53 16.22
N GLN A 21 30.21 14.40 17.03
CA GLN A 21 31.59 14.25 17.46
C GLN A 21 31.64 13.14 18.50
N PRO A 22 32.59 12.18 18.40
CA PRO A 22 32.77 11.18 19.44
C PRO A 22 33.24 11.88 20.69
N PHE A 23 32.59 11.61 21.82
CA PHE A 23 33.07 11.97 23.13
C PHE A 23 34.39 11.20 23.38
N ASP A 24 35.50 11.91 23.45
CA ASP A 24 36.76 11.38 23.95
C ASP A 24 36.55 10.99 25.42
N ASN A 25 36.57 9.71 25.69
CA ASN A 25 36.57 9.17 27.04
C ASN A 25 38.04 8.86 27.45
N PRO A 26 38.66 9.66 28.35
CA PRO A 26 40.03 9.46 28.75
C PRO A 26 40.10 8.53 29.98
N LEU A 27 39.65 7.30 29.90
CA LEU A 27 39.93 6.28 30.91
C LEU A 27 40.19 4.91 30.27
N GLY A 28 41.47 4.64 30.13
CA GLY A 28 42.06 3.35 30.42
C GLY A 28 41.71 2.17 29.50
N GLN A 29 42.66 1.92 28.60
CA GLN A 29 42.99 0.60 28.08
C GLN A 29 42.63 -0.54 29.06
N LYS A 30 41.74 -1.42 28.62
CA LYS A 30 41.70 -2.88 28.76
C LYS A 30 40.26 -3.34 28.56
N GLY A 31 40.00 -3.80 27.40
CA GLY A 31 38.77 -4.44 27.01
C GLY A 31 38.74 -4.55 25.49
N GLU A 32 39.62 -5.39 24.93
CA GLU A 32 39.42 -5.94 23.61
C GLU A 32 38.05 -6.58 23.61
N LYS A 33 37.02 -5.80 23.22
CA LYS A 33 35.77 -6.37 22.78
C LYS A 33 36.12 -7.18 21.56
N CYS A 34 36.28 -8.47 21.78
CA CYS A 34 36.23 -9.46 20.71
C CYS A 34 34.91 -9.26 19.97
N PHE A 35 34.92 -8.35 19.03
CA PHE A 35 33.87 -8.24 18.02
C PHE A 35 34.01 -9.49 17.18
N MET A 36 33.31 -10.54 17.60
CA MET A 36 33.20 -11.76 16.83
C MET A 36 32.58 -11.38 15.53
N GLU A 37 33.40 -11.18 14.49
CA GLU A 37 32.91 -10.93 13.15
C GLU A 37 32.01 -12.11 12.73
N LEU A 38 30.71 -11.83 12.65
CA LEU A 38 29.75 -12.80 12.17
C LEU A 38 30.19 -13.27 10.78
N SER A 39 30.30 -14.57 10.60
CA SER A 39 30.55 -15.14 9.27
C SER A 39 29.49 -14.65 8.29
N GLU A 40 29.81 -14.60 7.01
CA GLU A 40 28.88 -14.14 5.96
C GLU A 40 27.57 -14.95 5.99
N LYS A 41 27.62 -16.23 6.29
CA LYS A 41 26.47 -17.11 6.47
C LYS A 41 25.60 -16.66 7.66
N GLN A 42 26.21 -16.30 8.79
CA GLN A 42 25.51 -15.82 9.98
C GLN A 42 24.88 -14.44 9.75
N ARG A 43 25.58 -13.52 9.05
CA ARG A 43 25.04 -12.22 8.65
C ARG A 43 23.82 -12.38 7.74
N LYS A 44 23.87 -13.31 6.78
CA LYS A 44 22.76 -13.59 5.86
C LYS A 44 21.57 -14.19 6.60
N ALA A 45 21.80 -15.13 7.53
CA ALA A 45 20.76 -15.71 8.36
C ALA A 45 20.08 -14.68 9.26
N LEU A 46 20.87 -13.80 9.90
CA LEU A 46 20.35 -12.72 10.74
C LEU A 46 19.53 -11.70 9.95
N LYS A 47 20.00 -11.31 8.75
CA LYS A 47 19.24 -10.43 7.86
C LYS A 47 17.90 -11.04 7.47
N ARG A 48 17.87 -12.33 7.16
CA ARG A 48 16.65 -13.06 6.83
C ARG A 48 15.68 -13.11 8.01
N SER A 49 16.15 -13.49 9.19
CA SER A 49 15.33 -13.53 10.41
C SER A 49 14.76 -12.14 10.76
N ASN A 50 15.58 -11.08 10.63
CA ASN A 50 15.10 -9.71 10.87
C ASN A 50 14.05 -9.26 9.84
N ALA A 51 14.18 -9.68 8.58
CA ALA A 51 13.19 -9.39 7.55
C ALA A 51 11.87 -10.13 7.82
N GLU A 52 11.92 -11.41 8.19
CA GLU A 52 10.76 -12.21 8.56
C GLU A 52 10.03 -11.61 9.79
N ASN A 53 10.77 -11.25 10.84
CA ASN A 53 10.20 -10.61 12.03
C ASN A 53 9.58 -9.24 11.73
N ARG A 54 10.18 -8.50 10.80
CA ARG A 54 9.63 -7.22 10.36
C ARG A 54 8.30 -7.41 9.65
N GLU A 55 8.19 -8.42 8.77
CA GLU A 55 6.97 -8.70 8.05
C GLU A 55 5.84 -9.12 9.00
N ILE A 56 6.10 -10.03 9.94
CA ILE A 56 5.14 -10.41 10.98
C ILE A 56 4.66 -9.20 11.78
N THR A 57 5.58 -8.27 12.10
CA THR A 57 5.23 -7.03 12.81
C THR A 57 4.32 -6.14 11.97
N ARG A 58 4.58 -6.02 10.67
CA ARG A 58 3.78 -5.21 9.73
C ARG A 58 2.37 -5.80 9.58
N GLU A 59 2.28 -7.12 9.39
CA GLU A 59 0.99 -7.83 9.31
C GLU A 59 0.16 -7.64 10.59
N ALA A 60 0.78 -7.74 11.76
CA ALA A 60 0.11 -7.50 13.04
C ALA A 60 -0.42 -6.06 13.16
N ILE A 61 0.36 -5.07 12.74
CA ILE A 61 -0.04 -3.65 12.75
C ILE A 61 -1.18 -3.40 11.75
N GLN A 62 -1.09 -3.94 10.53
CA GLN A 62 -2.13 -3.84 9.51
C GLN A 62 -3.43 -4.48 10.01
N GLY A 63 -3.37 -5.73 10.48
CA GLY A 63 -4.52 -6.43 11.01
C GLY A 63 -5.19 -5.70 12.18
N ALA A 64 -4.40 -5.09 13.06
CA ALA A 64 -4.90 -4.28 14.17
C ALA A 64 -5.68 -3.06 13.68
N LEU A 65 -5.19 -2.33 12.69
CA LEU A 65 -5.90 -1.18 12.13
C LEU A 65 -7.24 -1.62 11.50
N PHE A 66 -7.25 -2.67 10.68
CA PHE A 66 -8.48 -3.13 10.03
C PHE A 66 -9.52 -3.64 11.03
N GLN A 67 -9.10 -4.32 12.10
CA GLN A 67 -10.01 -4.71 13.19
C GLN A 67 -10.58 -3.51 13.97
N LEU A 68 -9.84 -2.40 14.05
CA LEU A 68 -10.34 -1.17 14.68
C LEU A 68 -11.32 -0.44 13.76
N LEU A 69 -11.11 -0.44 12.44
CA LEU A 69 -12.03 0.13 11.46
C LEU A 69 -13.44 -0.49 11.50
N GLU A 70 -13.54 -1.77 11.87
CA GLU A 70 -14.83 -2.45 12.06
C GLU A 70 -15.61 -1.94 13.29
N ARG A 71 -14.96 -1.21 14.21
CA ARG A 71 -15.53 -0.88 15.53
C ARG A 71 -15.67 0.60 15.80
N MET A 72 -14.90 1.43 15.10
CA MET A 72 -14.87 2.87 15.35
C MET A 72 -14.46 3.65 14.11
N PRO A 73 -14.90 4.92 13.98
CA PRO A 73 -14.54 5.79 12.87
C PRO A 73 -13.03 5.95 12.75
N TYR A 74 -12.55 5.94 11.51
CA TYR A 74 -11.10 6.11 11.22
C TYR A 74 -10.51 7.34 11.88
N ALA A 75 -11.24 8.47 11.88
CA ALA A 75 -10.77 9.72 12.48
C ALA A 75 -10.41 9.57 13.97
N GLU A 76 -11.12 8.69 14.70
CA GLU A 76 -10.95 8.46 16.13
C GLU A 76 -9.82 7.47 16.45
N ILE A 77 -9.40 6.64 15.48
CA ILE A 77 -8.32 5.66 15.67
C ILE A 77 -6.99 6.41 15.82
N ARG A 78 -6.35 6.21 16.97
CA ARG A 78 -5.02 6.76 17.27
C ARG A 78 -3.94 5.71 17.07
N PRO A 79 -2.71 6.11 16.74
CA PRO A 79 -1.58 5.16 16.66
C PRO A 79 -1.41 4.31 17.93
N THR A 80 -1.72 4.87 19.10
CA THR A 80 -1.68 4.15 20.39
C THR A 80 -2.67 3.00 20.46
N ASP A 81 -3.83 3.13 19.82
CA ASP A 81 -4.85 2.07 19.79
C ASP A 81 -4.39 0.92 18.89
N ILE A 82 -3.77 1.24 17.77
CA ILE A 82 -3.18 0.27 16.84
C ILE A 82 -2.03 -0.48 17.52
N ILE A 83 -1.11 0.24 18.17
CA ILE A 83 0.04 -0.32 18.93
C ILE A 83 -0.46 -1.32 19.98
N ARG A 84 -1.44 -0.90 20.80
CA ARG A 84 -2.04 -1.74 21.84
C ARG A 84 -2.71 -2.98 21.25
N ARG A 85 -3.47 -2.81 20.18
CA ARG A 85 -4.20 -3.90 19.52
C ARG A 85 -3.28 -4.89 18.82
N ALA A 86 -2.20 -4.41 18.20
CA ALA A 86 -1.19 -5.21 17.53
C ALA A 86 -0.25 -5.93 18.50
N GLY A 87 -0.21 -5.52 19.77
CA GLY A 87 0.72 -6.09 20.75
C GLY A 87 2.19 -5.76 20.47
N VAL A 88 2.47 -4.66 19.76
CA VAL A 88 3.83 -4.25 19.39
C VAL A 88 4.33 -3.10 20.27
N SER A 89 5.64 -2.88 20.31
CA SER A 89 6.20 -1.72 20.98
C SER A 89 5.98 -0.44 20.15
N ARG A 90 5.98 0.72 20.83
CA ARG A 90 5.89 2.01 20.17
C ARG A 90 7.04 2.22 19.17
N SER A 91 8.26 1.81 19.53
CA SER A 91 9.40 1.90 18.62
C SER A 91 9.23 1.00 17.39
N SER A 92 8.73 -0.23 17.58
CA SER A 92 8.41 -1.13 16.46
C SER A 92 7.40 -0.52 15.50
N PHE A 93 6.36 0.13 16.01
CA PHE A 93 5.37 0.80 15.19
C PHE A 93 6.02 1.89 14.33
N TYR A 94 6.71 2.86 14.97
CA TYR A 94 7.32 3.99 14.25
C TYR A 94 8.54 3.63 13.40
N HIS A 95 9.11 2.44 13.61
CA HIS A 95 10.12 1.89 12.70
C HIS A 95 9.50 1.40 11.38
N ASN A 96 8.24 0.99 11.38
CA ASN A 96 7.54 0.46 10.21
C ASN A 96 6.65 1.52 9.54
N TYR A 97 5.94 2.35 10.31
CA TYR A 97 4.95 3.31 9.80
C TYR A 97 5.08 4.65 10.49
N ARG A 98 4.99 5.74 9.74
CA ARG A 98 5.00 7.11 10.28
C ARG A 98 3.62 7.54 10.76
N SER A 99 2.58 7.06 10.08
CA SER A 99 1.17 7.37 10.34
C SER A 99 0.29 6.13 10.15
N LYS A 100 -0.99 6.24 10.53
CA LYS A 100 -1.99 5.22 10.21
C LYS A 100 -2.34 5.20 8.71
N ASP A 101 -2.15 6.33 8.01
CA ASP A 101 -2.40 6.45 6.58
C ASP A 101 -1.39 5.61 5.78
N ASP A 102 -0.12 5.55 6.22
CA ASP A 102 0.90 4.72 5.59
C ASP A 102 0.51 3.23 5.59
N ILE A 103 -0.20 2.79 6.65
CA ILE A 103 -0.68 1.41 6.75
C ILE A 103 -1.72 1.10 5.67
N ILE A 104 -2.65 2.03 5.44
CA ILE A 104 -3.69 1.88 4.40
C ILE A 104 -3.04 1.89 3.02
N ILE A 105 -2.17 2.85 2.77
CA ILE A 105 -1.46 2.99 1.49
C ILE A 105 -0.73 1.69 1.15
N GLU A 106 0.04 1.16 2.09
CA GLU A 106 0.78 -0.07 1.87
C GLU A 106 -0.13 -1.27 1.62
N ARG A 107 -1.24 -1.37 2.35
CA ARG A 107 -2.20 -2.45 2.17
C ARG A 107 -2.84 -2.45 0.78
N LEU A 108 -2.99 -1.28 0.16
CA LEU A 108 -3.50 -1.12 -1.19
C LEU A 108 -2.44 -1.28 -2.28
N ASP A 109 -1.19 -0.96 -1.99
CA ASP A 109 -0.10 -0.98 -2.99
C ASP A 109 0.12 -2.37 -3.60
N LEU A 110 0.08 -3.43 -2.79
CA LEU A 110 0.32 -4.78 -3.28
C LEU A 110 -0.77 -5.24 -4.27
N PRO A 111 -2.07 -5.15 -3.95
CA PRO A 111 -3.13 -5.45 -4.91
C PRO A 111 -3.07 -4.62 -6.19
N ILE A 112 -2.78 -3.31 -6.09
CA ILE A 112 -2.69 -2.43 -7.26
C ILE A 112 -1.55 -2.85 -8.18
N ARG A 113 -0.37 -3.16 -7.63
CA ARG A 113 0.78 -3.65 -8.41
C ARG A 113 0.48 -5.01 -9.04
N SER A 114 -0.08 -5.93 -8.25
CA SER A 114 -0.45 -7.26 -8.75
C SER A 114 -1.44 -7.18 -9.91
N PHE A 115 -2.42 -6.28 -9.84
CA PHE A 115 -3.34 -6.07 -10.96
C PHE A 115 -2.60 -5.59 -12.23
N ARG A 116 -1.72 -4.61 -12.09
CA ARG A 116 -0.94 -4.10 -13.23
C ARG A 116 -0.11 -5.20 -13.90
N ASP A 117 0.46 -6.10 -13.10
CA ASP A 117 1.29 -7.20 -13.60
C ASP A 117 0.44 -8.33 -14.24
N CYS A 118 -0.88 -8.36 -13.96
CA CYS A 118 -1.82 -9.32 -14.53
C CYS A 118 -2.55 -8.82 -15.78
N LEU A 119 -2.33 -7.56 -16.21
CA LEU A 119 -2.94 -7.05 -17.44
C LEU A 119 -2.48 -7.87 -18.65
N SER A 120 -3.44 -8.28 -19.47
CA SER A 120 -3.25 -9.05 -20.70
C SER A 120 -3.88 -8.33 -21.88
N ASP A 121 -3.61 -8.79 -23.10
CA ASP A 121 -4.25 -8.28 -24.31
C ASP A 121 -5.75 -8.65 -24.36
N ASP A 122 -6.14 -9.69 -23.62
CA ASP A 122 -7.56 -10.06 -23.44
C ASP A 122 -8.17 -9.23 -22.32
N LEU A 123 -9.13 -8.39 -22.68
CA LEU A 123 -9.80 -7.49 -21.74
C LEU A 123 -10.65 -8.27 -20.73
N GLY A 124 -11.32 -9.34 -21.17
CA GLY A 124 -12.13 -10.19 -20.31
C GLY A 124 -11.31 -10.88 -19.24
N ASP A 125 -10.16 -11.45 -19.62
CA ASP A 125 -9.20 -12.08 -18.71
C ASP A 125 -8.64 -11.07 -17.70
N SER A 126 -8.32 -9.86 -18.14
CA SER A 126 -7.84 -8.79 -17.26
C SER A 126 -8.89 -8.38 -16.23
N TRP A 127 -10.16 -8.24 -16.61
CA TRP A 127 -11.26 -7.93 -15.69
C TRP A 127 -11.54 -9.09 -14.70
N GLU A 128 -11.53 -10.33 -15.18
CA GLU A 128 -11.73 -11.50 -14.32
C GLU A 128 -10.65 -11.56 -13.24
N LYS A 129 -9.37 -11.42 -13.61
CA LYS A 129 -8.25 -11.37 -12.67
C LYS A 129 -8.34 -10.21 -11.68
N LEU A 130 -8.80 -9.04 -12.13
CA LEU A 130 -9.05 -7.90 -11.24
C LEU A 130 -10.09 -8.26 -10.18
N PHE A 131 -11.23 -8.81 -10.56
CA PHE A 131 -12.30 -9.16 -9.62
C PHE A 131 -11.91 -10.30 -8.69
N ASP A 132 -11.11 -11.26 -9.14
CA ASP A 132 -10.51 -12.28 -8.28
C ASP A 132 -9.61 -11.64 -7.22
N LEU A 133 -8.78 -10.68 -7.60
CA LEU A 133 -7.91 -9.95 -6.69
C LEU A 133 -8.71 -9.12 -5.68
N VAL A 134 -9.79 -8.47 -6.12
CA VAL A 134 -10.72 -7.74 -5.25
C VAL A 134 -11.37 -8.70 -4.25
N ARG A 135 -11.83 -9.87 -4.70
CA ARG A 135 -12.44 -10.91 -3.84
C ARG A 135 -11.45 -11.42 -2.78
N GLN A 136 -10.21 -11.66 -3.16
CA GLN A 136 -9.15 -12.05 -2.21
C GLN A 136 -8.87 -10.99 -1.13
N ASN A 137 -9.10 -9.71 -1.44
CA ASN A 137 -8.88 -8.59 -0.54
C ASN A 137 -10.18 -7.98 0.00
N GLN A 138 -11.33 -8.66 -0.15
CA GLN A 138 -12.67 -8.12 0.12
C GLN A 138 -12.81 -7.53 1.54
N SER A 139 -12.32 -8.20 2.57
CA SER A 139 -12.45 -7.73 3.95
C SER A 139 -11.79 -6.37 4.16
N SER A 140 -10.59 -6.18 3.61
CA SER A 140 -9.88 -4.91 3.68
C SER A 140 -10.60 -3.80 2.91
N LEU A 141 -11.05 -4.11 1.69
CA LEU A 141 -11.75 -3.13 0.83
C LEU A 141 -13.10 -2.74 1.40
N LEU A 142 -13.87 -3.69 1.97
CA LEU A 142 -15.12 -3.41 2.65
C LEU A 142 -14.91 -2.55 3.90
N ALA A 143 -13.87 -2.83 4.71
CA ALA A 143 -13.55 -2.03 5.87
C ALA A 143 -13.19 -0.58 5.48
N LEU A 144 -12.44 -0.39 4.40
CA LEU A 144 -12.13 0.94 3.87
C LEU A 144 -13.37 1.65 3.32
N GLU A 145 -14.24 0.94 2.62
CA GLU A 145 -15.49 1.49 2.11
C GLU A 145 -16.40 1.95 3.23
N GLN A 146 -16.61 1.12 4.24
CA GLN A 146 -17.42 1.43 5.43
C GLN A 146 -16.83 2.60 6.25
N ALA A 147 -15.52 2.74 6.27
CA ALA A 147 -14.82 3.85 6.91
C ALA A 147 -14.85 5.16 6.08
N GLY A 148 -15.43 5.16 4.87
CA GLY A 148 -15.43 6.31 3.96
C GLY A 148 -14.07 6.59 3.32
N LEU A 149 -13.18 5.61 3.29
CA LEU A 149 -11.81 5.72 2.79
C LEU A 149 -11.61 5.08 1.41
N SER A 150 -12.68 4.70 0.74
CA SER A 150 -12.60 4.02 -0.57
C SER A 150 -11.92 4.89 -1.65
N SER A 151 -12.04 6.23 -1.58
CA SER A 151 -11.35 7.13 -2.50
C SER A 151 -9.83 7.02 -2.48
N VAL A 152 -9.23 6.57 -1.36
CA VAL A 152 -7.80 6.34 -1.25
C VAL A 152 -7.31 5.34 -2.31
N LEU A 153 -8.15 4.37 -2.69
CA LEU A 153 -7.84 3.44 -3.77
C LEU A 153 -7.65 4.18 -5.11
N LEU A 154 -8.59 5.08 -5.45
CA LEU A 154 -8.52 5.87 -6.69
C LEU A 154 -7.33 6.84 -6.65
N ASP A 155 -7.08 7.48 -5.52
CA ASP A 155 -5.95 8.39 -5.35
C ASP A 155 -4.63 7.65 -5.59
N ARG A 156 -4.48 6.45 -5.02
CA ARG A 156 -3.30 5.60 -5.24
C ARG A 156 -3.14 5.16 -6.70
N MET A 157 -4.24 4.81 -7.38
CA MET A 157 -4.20 4.49 -8.81
C MET A 157 -3.77 5.71 -9.63
N ASN A 158 -4.28 6.89 -9.31
CA ASN A 158 -3.95 8.14 -10.01
C ASN A 158 -2.49 8.57 -9.81
N GLU A 159 -1.85 8.25 -8.67
CA GLU A 159 -0.42 8.49 -8.47
C GLU A 159 0.47 7.67 -9.43
N LEU A 160 -0.06 6.60 -10.01
CA LEU A 160 0.64 5.76 -10.99
C LEU A 160 0.43 6.22 -12.44
N LEU A 161 -0.30 7.33 -12.65
CA LEU A 161 -0.52 7.86 -14.00
C LEU A 161 0.80 8.30 -14.64
N PRO A 162 1.02 7.97 -15.93
CA PRO A 162 2.20 8.41 -16.65
C PRO A 162 2.12 9.92 -16.92
N ASP A 163 3.28 10.58 -16.97
CA ASP A 163 3.37 11.98 -17.36
C ASP A 163 3.46 12.13 -18.89
N THR A 164 2.45 11.59 -19.58
CA THR A 164 2.33 11.55 -21.04
C THR A 164 0.93 11.99 -21.48
N GLU A 165 0.70 12.13 -22.79
CA GLU A 165 -0.63 12.41 -23.35
C GLU A 165 -1.66 11.33 -23.00
N ASP A 166 -1.19 10.10 -22.73
CA ASP A 166 -2.04 8.98 -22.33
C ASP A 166 -2.63 9.11 -20.93
N LYS A 167 -2.19 10.08 -20.12
CA LYS A 167 -2.65 10.23 -18.71
C LYS A 167 -4.16 10.33 -18.57
N TYR A 168 -4.83 11.06 -19.47
CA TYR A 168 -6.29 11.22 -19.42
C TYR A 168 -7.03 9.92 -19.77
N ARG A 169 -6.52 9.17 -20.74
CA ARG A 169 -7.05 7.86 -21.10
C ARG A 169 -6.90 6.88 -19.93
N MET A 170 -5.72 6.87 -19.29
CA MET A 170 -5.48 6.04 -18.11
C MET A 170 -6.32 6.48 -16.91
N ALA A 171 -6.52 7.78 -16.69
CA ALA A 171 -7.39 8.28 -15.63
C ALA A 171 -8.85 7.86 -15.81
N LEU A 172 -9.37 7.91 -17.04
CA LEU A 172 -10.71 7.40 -17.36
C LEU A 172 -10.79 5.89 -17.08
N TRP A 173 -9.77 5.13 -17.47
CA TRP A 173 -9.70 3.70 -17.22
C TRP A 173 -9.68 3.38 -15.72
N TYR A 174 -8.85 4.08 -14.93
CA TYR A 174 -8.80 3.90 -13.48
C TYR A 174 -10.11 4.30 -12.80
N GLY A 175 -10.76 5.36 -13.25
CA GLY A 175 -12.09 5.74 -12.77
C GLY A 175 -13.15 4.67 -13.03
N MET A 176 -13.11 4.05 -14.20
CA MET A 176 -14.01 2.96 -14.57
C MET A 176 -13.76 1.70 -13.71
N ILE A 177 -12.51 1.31 -13.54
CA ILE A 177 -12.10 0.21 -12.64
C ILE A 177 -12.58 0.48 -11.21
N TYR A 178 -12.28 1.65 -10.68
CA TYR A 178 -12.68 2.05 -9.34
C TYR A 178 -14.19 1.96 -9.13
N ASN A 179 -14.98 2.54 -10.04
CA ASN A 179 -16.44 2.49 -9.94
C ASN A 179 -16.98 1.06 -10.03
N ALA A 180 -16.44 0.23 -10.91
CA ALA A 180 -16.85 -1.18 -11.02
C ALA A 180 -16.61 -1.92 -9.70
N ILE A 181 -15.44 -1.74 -9.08
CA ILE A 181 -15.11 -2.32 -7.77
C ILE A 181 -16.10 -1.85 -6.71
N ILE A 182 -16.33 -0.54 -6.58
CA ILE A 182 -17.18 0.03 -5.52
C ILE A 182 -18.64 -0.41 -5.67
N VAL A 183 -19.16 -0.42 -6.89
CA VAL A 183 -20.54 -0.89 -7.15
C VAL A 183 -20.69 -2.35 -6.79
N TRP A 184 -19.72 -3.19 -7.16
CA TRP A 184 -19.75 -4.61 -6.84
C TRP A 184 -19.64 -4.88 -5.33
N LEU A 185 -18.72 -4.20 -4.64
CA LEU A 185 -18.57 -4.29 -3.17
C LEU A 185 -19.86 -3.90 -2.45
N ARG A 186 -20.48 -2.76 -2.82
CA ARG A 186 -21.75 -2.28 -2.24
C ARG A 186 -22.92 -3.19 -2.57
N GLY A 187 -22.89 -3.83 -3.74
CA GLY A 187 -23.89 -4.83 -4.17
C GLY A 187 -23.79 -6.16 -3.40
N GLY A 188 -22.77 -6.33 -2.56
CA GLY A 188 -22.54 -7.56 -1.81
C GLY A 188 -21.82 -8.65 -2.62
N MET A 189 -21.15 -8.27 -3.71
CA MET A 189 -20.31 -9.15 -4.54
C MET A 189 -21.03 -10.41 -5.00
N ARG A 190 -22.28 -10.26 -5.47
CA ARG A 190 -23.19 -11.36 -5.81
C ARG A 190 -22.77 -12.11 -7.06
N GLU A 191 -22.28 -11.38 -8.05
CA GLU A 191 -21.82 -11.94 -9.32
C GLU A 191 -20.44 -12.61 -9.13
N GLU A 192 -20.22 -13.71 -9.85
CA GLU A 192 -18.90 -14.30 -9.92
C GLU A 192 -17.95 -13.42 -10.78
N PRO A 193 -16.63 -13.38 -10.49
CA PRO A 193 -15.66 -12.58 -11.23
C PRO A 193 -15.77 -12.71 -12.75
N LYS A 194 -15.90 -13.93 -13.24
CA LYS A 194 -16.06 -14.23 -14.67
C LYS A 194 -17.35 -13.67 -15.26
N GLU A 195 -18.45 -13.78 -14.53
CA GLU A 195 -19.76 -13.27 -14.95
C GLU A 195 -19.73 -11.74 -15.00
N LEU A 196 -19.21 -11.10 -13.95
CA LEU A 196 -19.09 -9.66 -13.89
C LEU A 196 -18.16 -9.11 -14.98
N SER A 197 -17.04 -9.79 -15.25
CA SER A 197 -16.14 -9.47 -16.36
C SER A 197 -16.88 -9.46 -17.69
N ALA A 198 -17.67 -10.50 -17.98
CA ALA A 198 -18.45 -10.58 -19.22
C ALA A 198 -19.48 -9.44 -19.35
N ILE A 199 -20.17 -9.08 -18.26
CA ILE A 199 -21.12 -7.96 -18.22
C ILE A 199 -20.43 -6.64 -18.55
N ILE A 200 -19.25 -6.38 -17.95
CA ILE A 200 -18.51 -5.13 -18.16
C ILE A 200 -17.99 -5.04 -19.59
N VAL A 201 -17.38 -6.10 -20.11
CA VAL A 201 -16.85 -6.11 -21.48
C VAL A 201 -17.97 -5.89 -22.51
N ALA A 202 -19.11 -6.55 -22.34
CA ALA A 202 -20.28 -6.34 -23.20
C ALA A 202 -20.79 -4.90 -23.11
N GLY A 203 -20.84 -4.32 -21.91
CA GLY A 203 -21.22 -2.91 -21.70
C GLY A 203 -20.27 -1.93 -22.38
N MET A 204 -18.96 -2.16 -22.28
CA MET A 204 -17.95 -1.34 -22.95
C MET A 204 -18.10 -1.40 -24.48
N ASP A 205 -18.29 -2.58 -25.03
CA ASP A 205 -18.51 -2.79 -26.46
C ASP A 205 -19.77 -2.01 -26.96
N HIS A 206 -20.82 -2.00 -26.16
CA HIS A 206 -22.03 -1.25 -26.49
C HIS A 206 -21.77 0.26 -26.49
N LEU A 207 -21.07 0.79 -25.46
CA LEU A 207 -20.77 2.22 -25.39
C LEU A 207 -19.87 2.71 -26.54
N TRP A 208 -18.93 1.88 -27.01
CA TRP A 208 -18.02 2.26 -28.09
C TRP A 208 -18.62 2.10 -29.48
N LYS A 209 -19.56 1.17 -29.69
CA LYS A 209 -20.20 0.93 -30.99
C LYS A 209 -21.36 1.89 -31.31
N THR A 210 -21.98 2.46 -30.27
CA THR A 210 -23.15 3.37 -30.45
C THR A 210 -22.76 4.77 -30.91
N ASN A 211 -21.45 5.09 -30.97
CA ASN A 211 -20.93 6.39 -31.40
C ASN A 211 -20.30 6.35 -32.81
N LYS A 212 -20.72 5.43 -33.68
CA LYS A 212 -20.48 5.44 -35.13
C LYS A 212 -21.78 5.65 -35.85
#